data_fbe4903aa715d3e8bc41dc6fd769c4c2
#
_entry.id   fbe4903aa715d3e8bc41dc6fd769c4c2
#
_cell.length_a   1.000
_cell.length_b   1.000
_cell.length_c   1.000
_cell.angle_alpha   90.00
_cell.angle_beta   90.00
_cell.angle_gamma   90.00
#
_symmetry.space_group_name_H-M   'P 1'
#
loop_
_entity.id
_entity.type
_entity.pdbx_description
1 polymer ?
#
loop_
_entity_poly.entity_id
_entity_poly.type
_entity_poly.pdbx_seq_one_letter_code
_entity_poly.pdbx_strand_id
1 'polypeptide(L)'
;AGLAECQDKIILPEACPSSDPSWFGFLITCREGVDACKVVEYIEARGVQTRRLFAGNLTKHPCFDEMRARGEGYRIVGNLENTDRIMASTFWVGVYPGMTDEMVDYMLKTIKEALAL
;
A
#
# COMPACT_ATOMS: atom_id res chain seq x y z
N ALA A 1 15.05 6.39 -4.46
CA ALA A 1 16.40 5.80 -4.41
C ALA A 1 16.52 4.75 -3.29
N GLY A 2 16.13 5.07 -2.04
CA GLY A 2 16.41 4.22 -0.86
C GLY A 2 15.82 2.80 -0.84
N LEU A 3 14.77 2.51 -1.60
CA LEU A 3 14.16 1.18 -1.72
C LEU A 3 14.35 0.53 -3.10
N ALA A 4 15.21 1.09 -3.95
CA ALA A 4 15.39 0.60 -5.31
C ALA A 4 15.89 -0.86 -5.37
N GLU A 5 16.65 -1.29 -4.39
CA GLU A 5 17.15 -2.66 -4.27
C GLU A 5 16.10 -3.70 -3.87
N CYS A 6 14.91 -3.25 -3.43
CA CYS A 6 13.81 -4.13 -2.99
C CYS A 6 12.76 -4.35 -4.09
N GLN A 7 13.01 -3.97 -5.34
CA GLN A 7 12.02 -4.05 -6.42
C GLN A 7 11.69 -5.49 -6.86
N ASP A 8 12.45 -6.46 -6.42
CA ASP A 8 12.11 -7.87 -6.51
C ASP A 8 10.94 -8.26 -5.60
N LYS A 9 10.73 -7.53 -4.49
CA LYS A 9 9.71 -7.78 -3.46
C LYS A 9 8.57 -6.76 -3.48
N ILE A 10 8.81 -5.55 -3.97
CA ILE A 10 7.81 -4.46 -3.97
C ILE A 10 7.76 -3.73 -5.30
N ILE A 11 6.63 -3.08 -5.55
CA ILE A 11 6.44 -2.11 -6.62
C ILE A 11 6.41 -0.72 -5.97
N LEU A 12 7.23 0.18 -6.50
CA LEU A 12 7.31 1.57 -6.06
C LEU A 12 6.49 2.48 -6.99
N PRO A 13 5.99 3.63 -6.50
CA PRO A 13 5.29 4.58 -7.34
C PRO A 13 6.24 5.23 -8.35
N GLU A 14 5.75 5.43 -9.55
CA GLU A 14 6.44 6.14 -10.61
C GLU A 14 5.67 7.40 -11.00
N ALA A 15 6.40 8.49 -11.18
CA ALA A 15 5.81 9.72 -11.69
C ALA A 15 5.46 9.57 -13.18
N CYS A 16 4.32 10.12 -13.59
CA CYS A 16 4.00 10.18 -15.02
C CYS A 16 5.02 11.05 -15.77
N PRO A 17 5.24 10.77 -17.07
CA PRO A 17 6.10 11.63 -17.89
C PRO A 17 5.70 13.10 -17.80
N SER A 18 6.66 13.98 -17.64
CA SER A 18 6.46 15.44 -17.52
C SER A 18 5.70 15.88 -16.26
N SER A 19 5.71 15.07 -15.18
CA SER A 19 5.17 15.43 -13.88
C SER A 19 6.25 15.47 -12.80
N ASP A 20 6.06 16.37 -11.82
CA ASP A 20 6.88 16.44 -10.61
C ASP A 20 5.93 16.40 -9.39
N PRO A 21 5.49 15.20 -8.97
CA PRO A 21 4.44 15.06 -7.97
C PRO A 21 4.96 15.33 -6.55
N SER A 22 4.21 16.12 -5.80
CA SER A 22 4.30 16.15 -4.35
C SER A 22 3.40 15.04 -3.78
N TRP A 23 4.00 13.93 -3.39
CA TRP A 23 3.28 12.76 -2.93
C TRP A 23 2.51 13.03 -1.62
N PHE A 24 1.23 12.68 -1.57
CA PHE A 24 0.42 12.69 -0.35
C PHE A 24 0.89 11.63 0.66
N GLY A 25 1.31 10.47 0.16
CA GLY A 25 1.91 9.39 0.89
C GLY A 25 2.73 8.54 -0.07
N PHE A 26 3.73 7.85 0.42
CA PHE A 26 4.58 7.00 -0.40
C PHE A 26 4.00 5.59 -0.46
N LEU A 27 3.45 5.22 -1.63
CA LEU A 27 2.82 3.93 -1.87
C LEU A 27 3.85 2.82 -2.02
N ILE A 28 3.55 1.69 -1.39
CA ILE A 28 4.33 0.45 -1.51
C ILE A 28 3.33 -0.68 -1.79
N THR A 29 3.53 -1.37 -2.90
CA THR A 29 2.73 -2.55 -3.24
C THR A 29 3.62 -3.78 -3.16
N CYS A 30 3.29 -4.70 -2.25
CA CYS A 30 4.00 -5.96 -2.13
C CYS A 30 3.76 -6.84 -3.37
N ARG A 31 4.81 -7.49 -3.85
CA ARG A 31 4.71 -8.48 -4.92
C ARG A 31 4.18 -9.80 -4.39
N GLU A 32 3.81 -10.69 -5.30
CA GLU A 32 3.43 -12.06 -4.97
C GLU A 32 4.53 -12.74 -4.14
N GLY A 33 4.11 -13.47 -3.10
CA GLY A 33 5.02 -14.10 -2.14
C GLY A 33 5.41 -13.24 -0.94
N VAL A 34 5.11 -11.93 -0.95
CA VAL A 34 5.34 -11.02 0.19
C VAL A 34 4.03 -10.75 0.90
N ASP A 35 3.95 -11.13 2.17
CA ASP A 35 2.79 -10.88 3.03
C ASP A 35 2.75 -9.43 3.52
N ALA A 36 1.93 -8.60 2.86
CA ALA A 36 1.79 -7.19 3.21
C ALA A 36 1.27 -6.95 4.63
N CYS A 37 0.53 -7.90 5.22
CA CYS A 37 0.07 -7.78 6.61
C CYS A 37 1.25 -7.89 7.57
N LYS A 38 2.11 -8.89 7.39
CA LYS A 38 3.32 -9.06 8.21
C LYS A 38 4.29 -7.89 8.07
N VAL A 39 4.46 -7.40 6.84
CA VAL A 39 5.29 -6.20 6.58
C VAL A 39 4.76 -5.00 7.34
N VAL A 40 3.46 -4.72 7.26
CA VAL A 40 2.81 -3.63 7.97
C VAL A 40 2.93 -3.79 9.49
N GLU A 41 2.62 -4.97 10.03
CA GLU A 41 2.74 -5.24 11.47
C GLU A 41 4.17 -5.00 11.99
N TYR A 42 5.17 -5.43 11.23
CA TYR A 42 6.58 -5.21 11.59
C TYR A 42 6.95 -3.72 11.64
N ILE A 43 6.50 -2.96 10.63
CA ILE A 43 6.78 -1.55 10.48
C ILE A 43 6.10 -0.75 11.61
N GLU A 44 4.82 -1.02 11.86
CA GLU A 44 4.03 -0.33 12.89
C GLU A 44 4.51 -0.64 14.31
N ALA A 45 4.93 -1.88 14.57
CA ALA A 45 5.55 -2.25 15.85
C ALA A 45 6.86 -1.47 16.15
N ARG A 46 7.45 -0.85 15.14
CA ARG A 46 8.65 0.01 15.25
C ARG A 46 8.36 1.50 15.16
N GLY A 47 7.09 1.88 15.33
CA GLY A 47 6.67 3.27 15.40
C GLY A 47 6.58 4.00 14.07
N VAL A 48 6.72 3.30 12.94
CA VAL A 48 6.48 3.87 11.61
C VAL A 48 5.02 3.61 11.20
N GLN A 49 4.23 4.66 11.16
CA GLN A 49 2.80 4.56 10.88
C GLN A 49 2.54 4.25 9.42
N THR A 50 1.64 3.32 9.16
CA THR A 50 1.18 2.98 7.82
C THR A 50 -0.32 3.25 7.64
N ARG A 51 -0.78 3.21 6.40
CA ARG A 51 -2.21 3.23 6.05
C ARG A 51 -2.45 2.27 4.90
N ARG A 52 -3.52 1.51 4.96
CA ARG A 52 -4.01 0.78 3.79
C ARG A 52 -4.51 1.75 2.73
N LEU A 53 -4.49 1.32 1.47
CA LEU A 53 -4.92 2.18 0.36
C LEU A 53 -6.44 2.36 0.40
N PHE A 54 -6.87 3.35 1.21
CA PHE A 54 -8.27 3.76 1.41
C PHE A 54 -9.21 2.57 1.67
N ALA A 55 -10.37 2.56 0.99
CA ALA A 55 -11.41 1.56 1.19
C ALA A 55 -11.16 0.23 0.45
N GLY A 56 -10.21 0.19 -0.50
CA GLY A 56 -9.98 -1.00 -1.32
C GLY A 56 -11.19 -1.36 -2.19
N ASN A 57 -11.58 -2.64 -2.21
CA ASN A 57 -12.73 -3.10 -2.98
C ASN A 57 -14.05 -2.88 -2.22
N LEU A 58 -14.78 -1.84 -2.57
CA LEU A 58 -16.06 -1.49 -1.93
C LEU A 58 -17.08 -2.64 -2.01
N THR A 59 -17.03 -3.44 -3.08
CA THR A 59 -17.98 -4.55 -3.22
C THR A 59 -17.83 -5.64 -2.17
N LYS A 60 -16.71 -5.64 -1.43
CA LYS A 60 -16.43 -6.60 -0.35
C LYS A 60 -16.67 -6.03 1.06
N HIS A 61 -17.09 -4.79 1.17
CA HIS A 61 -17.37 -4.19 2.48
C HIS A 61 -18.65 -4.74 3.09
N PRO A 62 -18.69 -4.98 4.41
CA PRO A 62 -19.87 -5.52 5.11
C PRO A 62 -21.13 -4.68 4.95
N CYS A 63 -21.00 -3.35 4.83
CA CYS A 63 -22.15 -2.47 4.61
C CYS A 63 -22.92 -2.73 3.31
N PHE A 64 -22.33 -3.49 2.37
CA PHE A 64 -22.95 -3.86 1.10
C PHE A 64 -23.35 -5.35 1.02
N ASP A 65 -23.31 -6.09 2.17
CA ASP A 65 -23.66 -7.51 2.20
C ASP A 65 -25.08 -7.78 1.71
N GLU A 66 -26.04 -6.97 2.14
CA GLU A 66 -27.43 -7.11 1.72
C GLU A 66 -27.63 -6.84 0.23
N MET A 67 -26.92 -5.84 -0.34
CA MET A 67 -26.96 -5.56 -1.78
C MET A 67 -26.39 -6.73 -2.57
N ARG A 68 -25.27 -7.30 -2.10
CA ARG A 68 -24.67 -8.47 -2.75
C ARG A 68 -25.61 -9.67 -2.69
N ALA A 69 -26.25 -9.92 -1.55
CA ALA A 69 -27.18 -11.03 -1.39
C ALA A 69 -28.40 -10.91 -2.30
N ARG A 70 -28.90 -9.69 -2.54
CA ARG A 70 -30.02 -9.42 -3.45
C ARG A 70 -29.60 -9.40 -4.93
N GLY A 71 -28.33 -9.14 -5.21
CA GLY A 71 -27.84 -8.96 -6.59
C GLY A 71 -28.32 -7.66 -7.26
N GLU A 72 -28.77 -6.69 -6.48
CA GLU A 72 -29.38 -5.44 -6.96
C GLU A 72 -28.71 -4.21 -6.37
N GLY A 73 -28.89 -3.07 -7.05
CA GLY A 73 -28.42 -1.77 -6.56
C GLY A 73 -26.95 -1.46 -6.89
N TYR A 74 -26.24 -2.32 -7.59
CA TYR A 74 -24.86 -2.10 -8.03
C TYR A 74 -24.56 -2.75 -9.39
N ARG A 75 -23.48 -2.31 -10.00
CA ARG A 75 -22.94 -2.90 -11.23
C ARG A 75 -21.43 -3.05 -11.11
N ILE A 76 -20.93 -4.24 -11.36
CA ILE A 76 -19.50 -4.52 -11.48
C ILE A 76 -19.14 -4.56 -12.96
N VAL A 77 -18.08 -3.85 -13.33
CA VAL A 77 -17.50 -3.89 -14.68
C VAL A 77 -16.16 -4.60 -14.62
N GLY A 78 -16.05 -5.71 -15.34
CA GLY A 78 -14.88 -6.59 -15.29
C GLY A 78 -14.85 -7.47 -14.03
N ASN A 79 -13.67 -7.97 -13.66
CA ASN A 79 -13.49 -8.96 -12.60
C ASN A 79 -12.94 -8.40 -11.27
N LEU A 80 -12.55 -7.12 -11.23
CA LEU A 80 -11.97 -6.44 -10.06
C LEU A 80 -10.69 -7.09 -9.45
N GLU A 81 -10.03 -7.97 -10.18
CA GLU A 81 -8.82 -8.66 -9.69
C GLU A 81 -7.71 -7.68 -9.28
N ASN A 82 -7.48 -6.64 -10.08
CA ASN A 82 -6.49 -5.62 -9.75
C ASN A 82 -6.89 -4.82 -8.50
N THR A 83 -8.19 -4.54 -8.32
CA THR A 83 -8.72 -3.88 -7.13
C THR A 83 -8.48 -4.74 -5.89
N ASP A 84 -8.76 -6.03 -5.98
CA ASP A 84 -8.53 -7.00 -4.91
C ASP A 84 -7.04 -7.12 -4.57
N ARG A 85 -6.20 -7.19 -5.60
CA ARG A 85 -4.74 -7.23 -5.42
C ARG A 85 -4.23 -5.98 -4.71
N ILE A 86 -4.65 -4.79 -5.14
CA ILE A 86 -4.27 -3.54 -4.50
C ILE A 86 -4.75 -3.52 -3.04
N MET A 87 -5.98 -3.90 -2.77
CA MET A 87 -6.54 -3.96 -1.43
C MET A 87 -5.72 -4.87 -0.50
N ALA A 88 -5.28 -6.02 -0.99
CA ALA A 88 -4.53 -7.00 -0.22
C ALA A 88 -3.06 -6.62 0.00
N SER A 89 -2.42 -6.02 -1.01
CA SER A 89 -0.97 -5.91 -1.07
C SER A 89 -0.42 -4.48 -0.97
N THR A 90 -1.27 -3.44 -0.97
CA THR A 90 -0.81 -2.05 -1.01
C THR A 90 -1.05 -1.33 0.30
N PHE A 91 -0.03 -0.61 0.75
CA PHE A 91 -0.08 0.33 1.87
C PHE A 91 0.77 1.55 1.53
N TRP A 92 0.70 2.58 2.36
CA TRP A 92 1.54 3.75 2.23
C TRP A 92 2.07 4.23 3.57
N VAL A 93 3.23 4.86 3.53
CA VAL A 93 3.84 5.57 4.66
C VAL A 93 3.71 7.07 4.45
N GLY A 94 3.62 7.81 5.56
CA GLY A 94 3.52 9.26 5.51
C GLY A 94 4.79 9.92 4.99
N VAL A 95 4.64 11.00 4.24
CA VAL A 95 5.71 11.89 3.82
C VAL A 95 5.30 13.33 4.08
N TYR A 96 6.19 14.15 4.64
CA TYR A 96 5.92 15.56 4.88
C TYR A 96 7.24 16.35 4.93
N PRO A 97 7.21 17.68 4.67
CA PRO A 97 8.43 18.49 4.54
C PRO A 97 9.32 18.58 5.80
N GLY A 98 8.77 18.28 6.97
CA GLY A 98 9.51 18.32 8.23
C GLY A 98 10.23 17.01 8.60
N MET A 99 10.26 16.00 7.70
CA MET A 99 11.05 14.80 7.94
C MET A 99 12.53 15.10 7.84
N THR A 100 13.28 14.65 8.86
CA THR A 100 14.75 14.73 8.82
C THR A 100 15.34 13.54 8.07
N ASP A 101 16.59 13.64 7.65
CA ASP A 101 17.29 12.54 6.97
C ASP A 101 17.35 11.30 7.88
N GLU A 102 17.54 11.47 9.19
CA GLU A 102 17.55 10.36 10.14
C GLU A 102 16.18 9.65 10.21
N MET A 103 15.06 10.40 10.13
CA MET A 103 13.71 9.81 10.10
C MET A 103 13.49 9.01 8.81
N VAL A 104 13.95 9.53 7.68
CA VAL A 104 13.88 8.85 6.39
C VAL A 104 14.74 7.58 6.41
N ASP A 105 15.97 7.66 6.89
CA ASP A 105 16.89 6.52 6.98
C ASP A 105 16.34 5.43 7.92
N TYR A 106 15.74 5.82 9.05
CA TYR A 106 15.08 4.89 9.94
C TYR A 106 13.90 4.17 9.28
N MET A 107 13.05 4.90 8.56
CA MET A 107 11.94 4.31 7.80
C MET A 107 12.43 3.34 6.73
N LEU A 108 13.44 3.74 5.95
CA LEU A 108 14.02 2.90 4.91
C LEU A 108 14.59 1.61 5.48
N LYS A 109 15.35 1.70 6.58
CA LYS A 109 15.89 0.55 7.29
C LYS A 109 14.77 -0.38 7.76
N THR A 110 13.76 0.16 8.44
CA THR A 110 12.65 -0.61 8.99
C THR A 110 11.85 -1.34 7.89
N ILE A 111 11.62 -0.68 6.75
CA ILE A 111 10.93 -1.30 5.60
C ILE A 111 11.78 -2.43 5.01
N LYS A 112 13.08 -2.25 4.84
CA LYS A 112 13.99 -3.28 4.33
C LYS A 112 14.03 -4.51 5.24
N GLU A 113 14.10 -4.30 6.55
CA GLU A 113 14.05 -5.38 7.54
C GLU A 113 12.71 -6.14 7.46
N ALA A 114 11.58 -5.44 7.34
CA ALA A 114 10.27 -6.06 7.18
C ALA A 114 10.17 -6.91 5.91
N LEU A 115 10.78 -6.47 4.82
CA LEU A 115 10.82 -7.19 3.56
C LEU A 115 11.77 -8.39 3.57
N ALA A 116 12.64 -8.51 4.56
CA ALA A 116 13.57 -9.63 4.72
C ALA A 116 12.98 -10.81 5.54
N LEU A 117 11.75 -10.66 6.09
CA LEU A 117 11.04 -11.72 6.79
C LEU A 117 10.55 -12.80 5.83
#